data_323a3c750301f84eab6e850b133bcef3
#
_entry.id   323a3c750301f84eab6e850b133bcef3
#
_cell.length_a   1.000
_cell.length_b   1.000
_cell.length_c   1.000
_cell.angle_alpha   90.00
_cell.angle_beta   90.00
_cell.angle_gamma   90.00
#
_symmetry.space_group_name_H-M   'P 1'
#
loop_
_entity.id
_entity.type
_entity.pdbx_description
1 polymer ?
#
loop_
_entity_poly.entity_id
_entity_poly.type
_entity_poly.pdbx_seq_one_letter_code
_entity_poly.pdbx_strand_id
1 'polypeptide(L)'
;IYAEGKIPIIAGGTGFYIQALLYDIDFTEQECDEAYRAGLEQLATEKGADYLHNMLREVDPASADAIHANNIKRVIRALEFYHLSGKRISEHNEKEREKTSPYHFAYFVLTDERPHLYANIDKRVDLMIEQGLVDEVQKLKNMGFHRDMVSMQGLGYKEILDYLDGKTTLEEAIYIIKRETRHFAKRQLTWFRRERDVIWLDKQTYDYQDAKILDSMINILKEKTIIN
;
A
#
# COMPACT_ATOMS: atom_id res chain seq x y z
N ILE A 1 20.09 15.68 0.72
CA ILE A 1 20.85 14.63 1.44
C ILE A 1 22.17 14.37 0.69
N TYR A 2 22.14 14.06 -0.60
CA TYR A 2 23.37 13.85 -1.39
C TYR A 2 24.29 15.09 -1.42
N ALA A 3 23.71 16.29 -1.48
CA ALA A 3 24.49 17.54 -1.41
C ALA A 3 25.28 17.71 -0.10
N GLU A 4 24.87 16.99 0.95
CA GLU A 4 25.55 16.96 2.24
C GLU A 4 26.51 15.77 2.39
N GLY A 5 26.74 15.00 1.32
CA GLY A 5 27.58 13.79 1.35
C GLY A 5 26.98 12.63 2.16
N LYS A 6 25.66 12.66 2.38
CA LYS A 6 24.93 11.64 3.16
C LYS A 6 24.17 10.68 2.26
N ILE A 7 23.96 9.46 2.73
CA ILE A 7 23.19 8.43 2.04
C ILE A 7 21.74 8.48 2.52
N PRO A 8 20.75 8.61 1.61
CA PRO A 8 19.34 8.56 1.97
C PRO A 8 18.93 7.18 2.44
N ILE A 9 18.19 7.10 3.54
CA ILE A 9 17.57 5.88 4.02
C ILE A 9 16.05 6.09 3.95
N ILE A 10 15.36 5.19 3.22
CA ILE A 10 13.90 5.20 3.09
C ILE A 10 13.38 4.02 3.89
N ALA A 11 12.56 4.29 4.90
CA ALA A 11 11.93 3.28 5.71
C ALA A 11 10.41 3.35 5.59
N GLY A 12 9.76 2.22 5.33
CA GLY A 12 8.32 2.15 5.23
C GLY A 12 7.82 0.83 4.65
N GLY A 13 6.50 0.71 4.50
CA GLY A 13 5.86 -0.51 4.02
C GLY A 13 4.96 -0.29 2.78
N THR A 14 4.93 0.93 2.23
CA THR A 14 4.14 1.23 1.03
C THR A 14 4.99 1.02 -0.21
N GLY A 15 5.02 -0.23 -0.69
CA GLY A 15 5.86 -0.63 -1.83
C GLY A 15 5.67 0.24 -3.08
N PHE A 16 4.44 0.72 -3.32
CA PHE A 16 4.16 1.62 -4.44
C PHE A 16 4.98 2.93 -4.40
N TYR A 17 5.10 3.58 -3.24
CA TYR A 17 5.91 4.80 -3.12
C TYR A 17 7.41 4.51 -3.20
N ILE A 18 7.83 3.35 -2.66
CA ILE A 18 9.23 2.94 -2.76
C ILE A 18 9.58 2.67 -4.23
N GLN A 19 8.75 1.94 -4.95
CA GLN A 19 8.92 1.66 -6.37
C GLN A 19 8.96 2.95 -7.19
N ALA A 20 8.03 3.87 -6.93
CA ALA A 20 7.96 5.15 -7.61
C ALA A 20 9.24 5.96 -7.47
N LEU A 21 9.79 6.00 -6.27
CA LEU A 21 11.04 6.71 -6.02
C LEU A 21 12.24 5.99 -6.66
N LEU A 22 12.34 4.65 -6.47
CA LEU A 22 13.50 3.90 -6.96
C LEU A 22 13.62 3.88 -8.48
N TYR A 23 12.49 3.85 -9.19
CA TYR A 23 12.48 3.74 -10.66
C TYR A 23 12.02 5.01 -11.36
N ASP A 24 11.92 6.12 -10.63
CA ASP A 24 11.48 7.42 -11.18
C ASP A 24 10.20 7.27 -12.02
N ILE A 25 9.20 6.61 -11.41
CA ILE A 25 7.92 6.39 -12.07
C ILE A 25 7.22 7.73 -12.19
N ASP A 26 6.90 8.09 -13.42
CA ASP A 26 6.14 9.31 -13.71
C ASP A 26 4.68 9.11 -13.27
N PHE A 27 4.34 9.77 -12.17
CA PHE A 27 2.95 9.99 -11.83
C PHE A 27 2.48 11.20 -12.64
N THR A 28 2.20 10.98 -13.90
CA THR A 28 1.57 12.02 -14.70
C THR A 28 0.44 12.63 -13.88
N GLU A 29 0.54 13.92 -13.58
CA GLU A 29 -0.57 14.72 -13.06
C GLU A 29 -1.66 14.71 -14.13
N GLN A 30 -2.35 13.60 -14.24
CA GLN A 30 -3.58 13.60 -15.03
C GLN A 30 -4.59 14.34 -14.19
N GLU A 31 -5.04 15.45 -14.73
CA GLU A 31 -6.23 16.12 -14.24
C GLU A 31 -7.29 15.05 -13.99
N CYS A 32 -7.86 15.05 -12.79
CA CYS A 32 -8.93 14.14 -12.45
C CYS A 32 -10.22 14.69 -13.07
N ASP A 33 -10.86 13.94 -13.93
CA ASP A 33 -12.21 14.27 -14.40
C ASP A 33 -13.23 13.71 -13.40
N GLU A 34 -13.53 14.51 -12.37
CA GLU A 34 -14.47 14.13 -11.32
C GLU A 34 -15.87 13.81 -11.88
N ALA A 35 -16.32 14.54 -12.93
CA ALA A 35 -17.61 14.31 -13.53
C ALA A 35 -17.66 12.97 -14.27
N TYR A 36 -16.63 12.64 -15.03
CA TYR A 36 -16.50 11.36 -15.71
C TYR A 36 -16.43 10.21 -14.71
N ARG A 37 -15.64 10.37 -13.63
CA ARG A 37 -15.52 9.36 -12.56
C ARG A 37 -16.86 9.12 -11.88
N ALA A 38 -17.58 10.18 -11.48
CA ALA A 38 -18.90 10.06 -10.88
C ALA A 38 -19.92 9.36 -11.81
N GLY A 39 -19.86 9.66 -13.10
CA GLY A 39 -20.69 8.96 -14.11
C GLY A 39 -20.38 7.46 -14.18
N LEU A 40 -19.11 7.06 -14.12
CA LEU A 40 -18.72 5.65 -14.08
C LEU A 40 -19.15 4.95 -12.76
N GLU A 41 -19.07 5.63 -11.62
CA GLU A 41 -19.54 5.11 -10.33
C GLU A 41 -21.05 4.90 -10.34
N GLN A 42 -21.80 5.83 -10.94
CA GLN A 42 -23.23 5.68 -11.14
C GLN A 42 -23.54 4.49 -12.06
N LEU A 43 -22.87 4.35 -13.20
CA LEU A 43 -23.02 3.22 -14.11
C LEU A 43 -22.71 1.88 -13.42
N ALA A 44 -21.70 1.83 -12.54
CA ALA A 44 -21.40 0.64 -11.76
C ALA A 44 -22.54 0.26 -10.81
N THR A 45 -23.21 1.26 -10.24
CA THR A 45 -24.37 1.06 -9.34
C THR A 45 -25.59 0.60 -10.10
N GLU A 46 -25.88 1.18 -11.28
CA GLU A 46 -27.06 0.91 -12.07
C GLU A 46 -26.96 -0.38 -12.89
N LYS A 47 -25.81 -0.63 -13.51
CA LYS A 47 -25.62 -1.74 -14.48
C LYS A 47 -24.71 -2.86 -13.97
N GLY A 48 -24.09 -2.65 -12.82
CA GLY A 48 -23.20 -3.62 -12.19
C GLY A 48 -21.74 -3.54 -12.64
N ALA A 49 -20.89 -4.24 -11.88
CA ALA A 49 -19.43 -4.25 -12.07
C ALA A 49 -19.01 -4.84 -13.43
N ASP A 50 -19.71 -5.88 -13.89
CA ASP A 50 -19.40 -6.56 -15.16
C ASP A 50 -19.62 -5.64 -16.36
N TYR A 51 -20.60 -4.75 -16.31
CA TYR A 51 -20.83 -3.78 -17.36
C TYR A 51 -19.62 -2.85 -17.54
N LEU A 52 -19.13 -2.27 -16.44
CA LEU A 52 -17.93 -1.43 -16.46
C LEU A 52 -16.70 -2.20 -16.95
N HIS A 53 -16.56 -3.44 -16.50
CA HIS A 53 -15.45 -4.29 -16.89
C HIS A 53 -15.47 -4.63 -18.39
N ASN A 54 -16.65 -4.79 -18.99
CA ASN A 54 -16.77 -4.96 -20.43
C ASN A 54 -16.40 -3.68 -21.19
N MET A 55 -16.78 -2.49 -20.69
CA MET A 55 -16.29 -1.22 -21.26
C MET A 55 -14.75 -1.15 -21.23
N LEU A 56 -14.13 -1.58 -20.12
CA LEU A 56 -12.66 -1.63 -20.04
C LEU A 56 -12.09 -2.63 -21.06
N ARG A 57 -12.74 -3.79 -21.24
CA ARG A 57 -12.30 -4.81 -22.21
C ARG A 57 -12.30 -4.30 -23.64
N GLU A 58 -13.22 -3.41 -24.00
CA GLU A 58 -13.28 -2.78 -25.33
C GLU A 58 -12.10 -1.85 -25.59
N VAL A 59 -11.65 -1.08 -24.57
CA VAL A 59 -10.60 -0.07 -24.73
C VAL A 59 -9.21 -0.58 -24.35
N ASP A 60 -9.12 -1.44 -23.33
CA ASP A 60 -7.85 -2.00 -22.81
C ASP A 60 -8.05 -3.46 -22.37
N PRO A 61 -8.05 -4.41 -23.32
CA PRO A 61 -8.24 -5.83 -23.02
C PRO A 61 -7.23 -6.38 -22.00
N ALA A 62 -5.96 -5.96 -22.09
CA ALA A 62 -4.91 -6.41 -21.19
C ALA A 62 -5.17 -5.98 -19.72
N SER A 63 -5.65 -4.75 -19.53
CA SER A 63 -6.09 -4.31 -18.21
C SER A 63 -7.33 -5.06 -17.73
N ALA A 64 -8.29 -5.36 -18.60
CA ALA A 64 -9.47 -6.13 -18.24
C ALA A 64 -9.12 -7.56 -17.81
N ASP A 65 -8.13 -8.20 -18.43
CA ASP A 65 -7.66 -9.52 -18.00
C ASP A 65 -6.90 -9.48 -16.66
N ALA A 66 -6.22 -8.38 -16.36
CA ALA A 66 -5.44 -8.21 -15.13
C ALA A 66 -6.25 -7.70 -13.92
N ILE A 67 -7.40 -7.07 -14.16
CA ILE A 67 -8.23 -6.42 -13.13
C ILE A 67 -9.55 -7.19 -13.02
N HIS A 68 -9.83 -7.73 -11.82
CA HIS A 68 -11.11 -8.39 -11.57
C HIS A 68 -12.26 -7.38 -11.61
N ALA A 69 -13.41 -7.76 -12.22
CA ALA A 69 -14.59 -6.87 -12.38
C ALA A 69 -15.04 -6.21 -11.07
N ASN A 70 -15.03 -6.93 -9.96
CA ASN A 70 -15.40 -6.40 -8.65
C ASN A 70 -14.44 -5.33 -8.11
N ASN A 71 -13.28 -5.12 -8.75
CA ASN A 71 -12.37 -4.04 -8.38
C ASN A 71 -12.74 -2.74 -9.12
N ILE A 72 -13.97 -2.29 -8.89
CA ILE A 72 -14.60 -1.14 -9.56
C ILE A 72 -13.66 0.08 -9.58
N LYS A 73 -13.00 0.40 -8.46
CA LYS A 73 -12.08 1.55 -8.39
C LYS A 73 -10.91 1.45 -9.39
N ARG A 74 -10.36 0.24 -9.59
CA ARG A 74 -9.29 0.03 -10.58
C ARG A 74 -9.81 0.05 -12.01
N VAL A 75 -11.01 -0.49 -12.25
CA VAL A 75 -11.67 -0.44 -13.55
C VAL A 75 -11.92 1.02 -13.94
N ILE A 76 -12.53 1.81 -13.03
CA ILE A 76 -12.76 3.24 -13.24
C ILE A 76 -11.45 3.98 -13.53
N ARG A 77 -10.38 3.73 -12.75
CA ARG A 77 -9.08 4.37 -12.98
C ARG A 77 -8.51 4.07 -14.35
N ALA A 78 -8.66 2.85 -14.85
CA ALA A 78 -8.18 2.48 -16.18
C ALA A 78 -8.99 3.15 -17.29
N LEU A 79 -10.32 3.22 -17.15
CA LEU A 79 -11.21 3.92 -18.08
C LEU A 79 -10.95 5.43 -18.10
N GLU A 80 -10.79 6.05 -16.92
CA GLU A 80 -10.44 7.46 -16.78
C GLU A 80 -9.09 7.79 -17.43
N PHE A 81 -8.08 6.92 -17.22
CA PHE A 81 -6.78 7.09 -17.86
C PHE A 81 -6.91 7.10 -19.39
N TYR A 82 -7.69 6.15 -19.95
CA TYR A 82 -7.93 6.11 -21.39
C TYR A 82 -8.71 7.34 -21.87
N HIS A 83 -9.73 7.75 -21.14
CA HIS A 83 -10.54 8.95 -21.47
C HIS A 83 -9.69 10.21 -21.56
N LEU A 84 -8.79 10.44 -20.60
CA LEU A 84 -7.98 11.65 -20.51
C LEU A 84 -6.76 11.64 -21.46
N SER A 85 -6.13 10.46 -21.64
CA SER A 85 -4.87 10.37 -22.38
C SER A 85 -5.00 9.80 -23.79
N GLY A 86 -6.09 9.12 -24.11
CA GLY A 86 -6.24 8.31 -25.32
C GLY A 86 -5.32 7.08 -25.38
N LYS A 87 -4.60 6.77 -24.29
CA LYS A 87 -3.63 5.66 -24.22
C LYS A 87 -4.14 4.57 -23.27
N ARG A 88 -3.73 3.34 -23.50
CA ARG A 88 -4.03 2.22 -22.60
C ARG A 88 -3.16 2.29 -21.36
N ILE A 89 -3.77 2.12 -20.18
CA ILE A 89 -3.02 2.10 -18.93
C ILE A 89 -2.12 0.85 -18.84
N SER A 90 -2.48 -0.25 -19.49
CA SER A 90 -1.63 -1.45 -19.60
C SER A 90 -0.30 -1.14 -20.29
N GLU A 91 -0.32 -0.44 -21.42
CA GLU A 91 0.88 -0.06 -22.18
C GLU A 91 1.74 0.94 -21.39
N HIS A 92 1.10 1.89 -20.69
CA HIS A 92 1.81 2.81 -19.81
C HIS A 92 2.53 2.06 -18.68
N ASN A 93 1.80 1.18 -17.97
CA ASN A 93 2.36 0.40 -16.87
C ASN A 93 3.50 -0.54 -17.33
N GLU A 94 3.43 -1.08 -18.53
CA GLU A 94 4.49 -1.92 -19.10
C GLU A 94 5.77 -1.11 -19.33
N LYS A 95 5.67 0.06 -19.95
CA LYS A 95 6.80 0.98 -20.14
C LYS A 95 7.41 1.42 -18.80
N GLU A 96 6.56 1.74 -17.81
CA GLU A 96 7.06 2.11 -16.48
C GLU A 96 7.79 0.94 -15.78
N ARG A 97 7.40 -0.31 -16.06
CA ARG A 97 8.10 -1.51 -15.53
C ARG A 97 9.46 -1.76 -16.18
N GLU A 98 9.68 -1.28 -17.39
CA GLU A 98 10.96 -1.42 -18.09
C GLU A 98 12.01 -0.42 -17.61
N LYS A 99 11.60 0.65 -16.91
CA LYS A 99 12.52 1.65 -16.37
C LYS A 99 13.58 1.01 -15.47
N THR A 100 14.80 1.45 -15.63
CA THR A 100 15.92 1.14 -14.73
C THR A 100 16.04 2.23 -13.68
N SER A 101 16.48 1.86 -12.50
CA SER A 101 16.69 2.84 -11.42
C SER A 101 17.84 3.79 -11.78
N PRO A 102 17.67 5.11 -11.60
CA PRO A 102 18.76 6.07 -11.67
C PRO A 102 19.68 6.02 -10.44
N TYR A 103 19.32 5.23 -9.43
CA TYR A 103 20.05 5.14 -8.17
C TYR A 103 20.81 3.83 -8.04
N HIS A 104 21.98 3.90 -7.38
CA HIS A 104 22.66 2.74 -6.85
C HIS A 104 22.11 2.46 -5.45
N PHE A 105 21.38 1.37 -5.25
CA PHE A 105 20.61 1.14 -4.02
C PHE A 105 20.69 -0.30 -3.51
N ALA A 106 20.32 -0.49 -2.26
CA ALA A 106 19.98 -1.79 -1.67
C ALA A 106 18.54 -1.74 -1.15
N TYR A 107 17.72 -2.68 -1.61
CA TYR A 107 16.31 -2.75 -1.24
C TYR A 107 16.08 -3.93 -0.30
N PHE A 108 16.11 -3.66 0.98
CA PHE A 108 15.91 -4.66 2.02
C PHE A 108 14.43 -4.83 2.36
N VAL A 109 13.98 -6.08 2.44
CA VAL A 109 12.65 -6.43 2.95
C VAL A 109 12.81 -7.41 4.09
N LEU A 110 12.43 -6.97 5.29
CA LEU A 110 12.38 -7.83 6.47
C LEU A 110 11.16 -8.76 6.36
N THR A 111 11.39 -10.04 6.56
CA THR A 111 10.33 -11.06 6.61
C THR A 111 10.42 -11.88 7.89
N ASP A 112 9.36 -12.64 8.15
CA ASP A 112 9.23 -13.48 9.34
C ASP A 112 8.30 -14.63 9.05
N GLU A 113 8.33 -15.68 9.85
CA GLU A 113 7.34 -16.74 9.82
C GLU A 113 5.94 -16.18 10.07
N ARG A 114 4.98 -16.66 9.28
CA ARG A 114 3.60 -16.16 9.34
C ARG A 114 2.96 -16.21 10.73
N PRO A 115 3.09 -17.31 11.52
CA PRO A 115 2.53 -17.35 12.87
C PRO A 115 3.12 -16.29 13.79
N HIS A 116 4.46 -16.10 13.73
CA HIS A 116 5.17 -15.12 14.55
C HIS A 116 4.81 -13.69 14.14
N LEU A 117 4.77 -13.41 12.84
CA LEU A 117 4.33 -12.11 12.31
C LEU A 117 2.91 -11.77 12.78
N TYR A 118 1.99 -12.73 12.72
CA TYR A 118 0.61 -12.52 13.15
C TYR A 118 0.48 -12.31 14.65
N ALA A 119 1.23 -13.04 15.46
CA ALA A 119 1.27 -12.84 16.91
C ALA A 119 1.79 -11.43 17.26
N ASN A 120 2.83 -10.97 16.58
CA ASN A 120 3.38 -9.63 16.76
C ASN A 120 2.38 -8.53 16.33
N ILE A 121 1.64 -8.75 15.23
CA ILE A 121 0.57 -7.84 14.80
C ILE A 121 -0.50 -7.74 15.89
N ASP A 122 -0.97 -8.88 16.38
CA ASP A 122 -2.04 -8.91 17.39
C ASP A 122 -1.60 -8.22 18.68
N LYS A 123 -0.38 -8.52 19.17
CA LYS A 123 0.23 -7.86 20.33
C LYS A 123 0.36 -6.34 20.13
N ARG A 124 0.78 -5.90 18.94
CA ARG A 124 0.89 -4.47 18.63
C ARG A 124 -0.47 -3.77 18.70
N VAL A 125 -1.53 -4.40 18.20
CA VAL A 125 -2.88 -3.83 18.27
C VAL A 125 -3.32 -3.70 19.74
N ASP A 126 -3.08 -4.73 20.59
CA ASP A 126 -3.40 -4.65 22.00
C ASP A 126 -2.67 -3.50 22.69
N LEU A 127 -1.36 -3.35 22.42
CA LEU A 127 -0.57 -2.22 22.92
C LEU A 127 -1.08 -0.86 22.44
N MET A 128 -1.54 -0.74 21.19
CA MET A 128 -2.12 0.52 20.69
C MET A 128 -3.39 0.89 21.47
N ILE A 129 -4.23 -0.08 21.78
CA ILE A 129 -5.42 0.16 22.61
C ILE A 129 -5.02 0.60 24.04
N GLU A 130 -4.08 -0.11 24.67
CA GLU A 130 -3.58 0.22 26.01
C GLU A 130 -2.93 1.62 26.04
N GLN A 131 -2.27 2.03 24.95
CA GLN A 131 -1.61 3.33 24.81
C GLN A 131 -2.57 4.48 24.46
N GLY A 132 -3.87 4.20 24.35
CA GLY A 132 -4.90 5.25 24.21
C GLY A 132 -5.36 5.51 22.77
N LEU A 133 -5.30 4.52 21.87
CA LEU A 133 -5.83 4.66 20.51
C LEU A 133 -7.30 5.12 20.50
N VAL A 134 -8.11 4.64 21.46
CA VAL A 134 -9.52 5.04 21.56
C VAL A 134 -9.65 6.54 21.87
N ASP A 135 -8.88 7.03 22.84
CA ASP A 135 -8.88 8.43 23.24
C ASP A 135 -8.37 9.34 22.12
N GLU A 136 -7.35 8.89 21.39
CA GLU A 136 -6.82 9.60 20.22
C GLU A 136 -7.90 9.79 19.16
N VAL A 137 -8.60 8.72 18.78
CA VAL A 137 -9.67 8.78 17.78
C VAL A 137 -10.86 9.60 18.27
N GLN A 138 -11.23 9.48 19.57
CA GLN A 138 -12.27 10.32 20.17
C GLN A 138 -11.92 11.81 20.10
N LYS A 139 -10.67 12.15 20.36
CA LYS A 139 -10.18 13.53 20.25
C LYS A 139 -10.28 14.05 18.82
N LEU A 140 -9.85 13.27 17.86
CA LEU A 140 -9.95 13.61 16.43
C LEU A 140 -11.43 13.80 16.00
N LYS A 141 -12.31 12.89 16.44
CA LYS A 141 -13.75 12.99 16.19
C LYS A 141 -14.33 14.30 16.75
N ASN A 142 -13.96 14.68 17.99
CA ASN A 142 -14.38 15.93 18.62
C ASN A 142 -13.84 17.18 17.89
N MET A 143 -12.72 17.06 17.16
CA MET A 143 -12.17 18.12 16.31
C MET A 143 -12.86 18.23 14.95
N GLY A 144 -13.87 17.39 14.66
CA GLY A 144 -14.62 17.38 13.41
C GLY A 144 -14.08 16.45 12.33
N PHE A 145 -13.08 15.61 12.63
CA PHE A 145 -12.63 14.58 11.70
C PHE A 145 -13.65 13.44 11.66
N HIS A 146 -14.08 13.07 10.47
CA HIS A 146 -15.12 12.08 10.27
C HIS A 146 -14.71 10.99 9.27
N ARG A 147 -15.48 9.90 9.22
CA ARG A 147 -15.17 8.68 8.48
C ARG A 147 -14.88 8.88 6.98
N ASP A 148 -15.50 9.87 6.34
CA ASP A 148 -15.35 10.10 4.90
C ASP A 148 -14.01 10.75 4.54
N MET A 149 -13.31 11.29 5.53
CA MET A 149 -11.96 11.84 5.34
C MET A 149 -10.95 10.71 5.14
N VAL A 150 -10.09 10.84 4.13
CA VAL A 150 -9.08 9.82 3.78
C VAL A 150 -8.17 9.48 4.95
N SER A 151 -7.78 10.47 5.76
CA SER A 151 -6.96 10.27 6.96
C SER A 151 -7.63 9.37 8.02
N MET A 152 -8.97 9.40 8.10
CA MET A 152 -9.74 8.61 9.06
C MET A 152 -10.10 7.21 8.56
N GLN A 153 -9.73 6.86 7.31
CA GLN A 153 -9.93 5.52 6.75
C GLN A 153 -8.77 4.56 7.05
N GLY A 154 -7.73 5.02 7.75
CA GLY A 154 -6.62 4.18 8.18
C GLY A 154 -7.07 3.02 9.07
N LEU A 155 -6.32 1.90 9.00
CA LEU A 155 -6.54 0.75 9.90
C LEU A 155 -6.36 1.19 11.36
N GLY A 156 -7.34 0.86 12.18
CA GLY A 156 -7.46 1.31 13.56
C GLY A 156 -8.46 2.46 13.71
N TYR A 157 -8.34 3.51 12.91
CA TYR A 157 -9.18 4.71 13.06
C TYR A 157 -10.64 4.47 12.66
N LYS A 158 -10.89 3.89 11.50
CA LYS A 158 -12.25 3.64 11.04
C LYS A 158 -13.02 2.64 11.91
N GLU A 159 -12.32 1.64 12.47
CA GLU A 159 -12.92 0.64 13.34
C GLU A 159 -13.25 1.24 14.72
N ILE A 160 -12.35 2.07 15.26
CA ILE A 160 -12.62 2.79 16.51
C ILE A 160 -13.71 3.84 16.32
N LEU A 161 -13.81 4.51 15.17
CA LEU A 161 -14.95 5.38 14.86
C LEU A 161 -16.26 4.62 14.88
N ASP A 162 -16.31 3.41 14.31
CA ASP A 162 -17.52 2.57 14.33
C ASP A 162 -17.92 2.17 15.75
N TYR A 163 -16.94 1.90 16.63
CA TYR A 163 -17.20 1.70 18.06
C TYR A 163 -17.73 2.98 18.73
N LEU A 164 -17.10 4.12 18.50
CA LEU A 164 -17.51 5.41 19.07
C LEU A 164 -18.87 5.91 18.55
N ASP A 165 -19.29 5.41 17.39
CA ASP A 165 -20.62 5.64 16.81
C ASP A 165 -21.67 4.63 17.31
N GLY A 166 -21.30 3.66 18.16
CA GLY A 166 -22.19 2.63 18.69
C GLY A 166 -22.59 1.56 17.68
N LYS A 167 -21.86 1.44 16.56
CA LYS A 167 -22.13 0.43 15.51
C LYS A 167 -21.58 -0.94 15.86
N THR A 168 -20.50 -0.99 16.65
CA THR A 168 -19.81 -2.23 17.08
C THR A 168 -19.40 -2.11 18.54
N THR A 169 -19.05 -3.22 19.18
CA THR A 169 -18.39 -3.23 20.48
C THR A 169 -16.90 -2.94 20.33
N LEU A 170 -16.23 -2.59 21.44
CA LEU A 170 -14.77 -2.40 21.45
C LEU A 170 -14.04 -3.72 21.08
N GLU A 171 -14.51 -4.84 21.61
CA GLU A 171 -13.95 -6.16 21.32
C GLU A 171 -14.04 -6.51 19.84
N GLU A 172 -15.18 -6.21 19.20
CA GLU A 172 -15.36 -6.40 17.77
C GLU A 172 -14.44 -5.49 16.95
N ALA A 173 -14.33 -4.22 17.33
CA ALA A 173 -13.41 -3.28 16.68
C ALA A 173 -11.96 -3.77 16.75
N ILE A 174 -11.48 -4.20 17.93
CA ILE A 174 -10.14 -4.78 18.13
C ILE A 174 -9.93 -6.02 17.25
N TYR A 175 -10.92 -6.94 17.24
CA TYR A 175 -10.86 -8.14 16.41
C TYR A 175 -10.71 -7.80 14.92
N ILE A 176 -11.50 -6.84 14.44
CA ILE A 176 -11.46 -6.39 13.04
C ILE A 176 -10.10 -5.75 12.73
N ILE A 177 -9.58 -4.87 13.59
CA ILE A 177 -8.27 -4.24 13.43
C ILE A 177 -7.17 -5.31 13.29
N LYS A 178 -7.13 -6.30 14.18
CA LYS A 178 -6.16 -7.41 14.13
C LYS A 178 -6.27 -8.17 12.80
N ARG A 179 -7.48 -8.57 12.42
CA ARG A 179 -7.73 -9.29 11.16
C ARG A 179 -7.30 -8.51 9.93
N GLU A 180 -7.73 -7.26 9.82
CA GLU A 180 -7.42 -6.42 8.65
C GLU A 180 -5.94 -6.04 8.59
N THR A 181 -5.27 -5.90 9.73
CA THR A 181 -3.81 -5.70 9.78
C THR A 181 -3.05 -6.93 9.28
N ARG A 182 -3.48 -8.14 9.63
CA ARG A 182 -2.92 -9.38 9.05
C ARG A 182 -3.15 -9.47 7.54
N HIS A 183 -4.34 -9.09 7.07
CA HIS A 183 -4.62 -9.01 5.63
C HIS A 183 -3.75 -7.96 4.93
N PHE A 184 -3.51 -6.83 5.59
CA PHE A 184 -2.62 -5.79 5.06
C PHE A 184 -1.17 -6.31 4.95
N ALA A 185 -0.64 -6.95 5.98
CA ALA A 185 0.69 -7.58 5.94
C ALA A 185 0.81 -8.62 4.81
N LYS A 186 -0.23 -9.45 4.59
CA LYS A 186 -0.26 -10.38 3.47
C LYS A 186 -0.19 -9.65 2.11
N ARG A 187 -0.91 -8.53 1.95
CA ARG A 187 -0.84 -7.72 0.73
C ARG A 187 0.53 -7.09 0.52
N GLN A 188 1.18 -6.59 1.58
CA GLN A 188 2.55 -6.06 1.51
C GLN A 188 3.54 -7.13 1.03
N LEU A 189 3.53 -8.32 1.63
CA LEU A 189 4.40 -9.42 1.21
C LEU A 189 4.14 -9.86 -0.25
N THR A 190 2.87 -9.85 -0.69
CA THR A 190 2.51 -10.13 -2.08
C THR A 190 3.05 -9.07 -3.03
N TRP A 191 3.05 -7.81 -2.61
CA TRP A 191 3.65 -6.71 -3.36
C TRP A 191 5.15 -6.91 -3.48
N PHE A 192 5.87 -7.00 -2.37
CA PHE A 192 7.33 -7.10 -2.34
C PHE A 192 7.89 -8.33 -3.08
N ARG A 193 7.12 -9.42 -3.17
CA ARG A 193 7.50 -10.60 -3.98
C ARG A 193 7.51 -10.35 -5.48
N ARG A 194 6.88 -9.29 -5.96
CA ARG A 194 6.85 -8.89 -7.36
C ARG A 194 7.90 -7.83 -7.69
N GLU A 195 8.47 -7.22 -6.64
CA GLU A 195 9.49 -6.20 -6.81
C GLU A 195 10.81 -6.82 -7.27
N ARG A 196 11.53 -6.05 -8.09
CA ARG A 196 12.87 -6.40 -8.55
C ARG A 196 13.90 -5.99 -7.49
N ASP A 197 15.05 -6.64 -7.52
CA ASP A 197 16.23 -6.26 -6.73
C ASP A 197 16.03 -6.27 -5.20
N VAL A 198 15.02 -6.99 -4.72
CA VAL A 198 14.71 -7.12 -3.29
C VAL A 198 15.67 -8.10 -2.63
N ILE A 199 16.27 -7.66 -1.55
CA ILE A 199 17.12 -8.45 -0.66
C ILE A 199 16.28 -8.83 0.55
N TRP A 200 15.88 -10.11 0.62
CA TRP A 200 15.07 -10.63 1.71
C TRP A 200 15.92 -10.95 2.92
N LEU A 201 15.55 -10.43 4.08
CA LEU A 201 16.16 -10.73 5.36
C LEU A 201 15.12 -11.39 6.27
N ASP A 202 15.23 -12.70 6.42
CA ASP A 202 14.37 -13.47 7.31
C ASP A 202 14.86 -13.35 8.74
N LYS A 203 14.04 -12.77 9.61
CA LYS A 203 14.40 -12.52 11.03
C LYS A 203 14.74 -13.80 11.78
N GLN A 204 14.14 -14.92 11.43
CA GLN A 204 14.43 -16.21 12.02
C GLN A 204 15.88 -16.65 11.77
N THR A 205 16.40 -16.43 10.56
CA THR A 205 17.80 -16.76 10.20
C THR A 205 18.83 -16.05 11.09
N TYR A 206 18.42 -14.93 11.69
CA TYR A 206 19.26 -14.13 12.58
C TYR A 206 18.90 -14.29 14.06
N ASP A 207 18.16 -15.35 14.44
CA ASP A 207 17.68 -15.58 15.79
C ASP A 207 16.92 -14.38 16.40
N TYR A 208 16.27 -13.58 15.55
CA TYR A 208 15.58 -12.33 15.93
C TYR A 208 16.50 -11.26 16.56
N GLN A 209 17.80 -11.35 16.32
CA GLN A 209 18.79 -10.40 16.85
C GLN A 209 18.96 -9.24 15.86
N ASP A 210 18.44 -8.07 16.21
CA ASP A 210 18.50 -6.88 15.35
C ASP A 210 19.96 -6.48 15.00
N ALA A 211 20.92 -6.70 15.91
CA ALA A 211 22.34 -6.46 15.65
C ALA A 211 22.86 -7.33 14.49
N LYS A 212 22.54 -8.62 14.46
CA LYS A 212 22.96 -9.52 13.38
C LYS A 212 22.35 -9.14 12.04
N ILE A 213 21.06 -8.70 12.06
CA ILE A 213 20.39 -8.20 10.86
C ILE A 213 21.08 -6.95 10.33
N LEU A 214 21.40 -6.02 11.23
CA LEU A 214 22.11 -4.79 10.88
C LEU A 214 23.51 -5.07 10.31
N ASP A 215 24.28 -5.96 10.93
CA ASP A 215 25.60 -6.37 10.44
C ASP A 215 25.50 -6.97 9.03
N SER A 216 24.50 -7.81 8.79
CA SER A 216 24.25 -8.37 7.46
C SER A 216 23.92 -7.27 6.44
N MET A 217 23.05 -6.31 6.80
CA MET A 217 22.73 -5.17 5.93
C MET A 217 23.98 -4.34 5.61
N ILE A 218 24.82 -4.05 6.61
CA ILE A 218 26.07 -3.29 6.44
C ILE A 218 27.02 -4.02 5.49
N ASN A 219 27.21 -5.34 5.65
CA ASN A 219 28.06 -6.12 4.78
C ASN A 219 27.57 -6.09 3.32
N ILE A 220 26.27 -6.25 3.09
CA ILE A 220 25.67 -6.15 1.75
C ILE A 220 25.85 -4.74 1.16
N LEU A 221 25.73 -3.68 1.98
CA LEU A 221 25.95 -2.31 1.51
C LEU A 221 27.43 -2.08 1.10
N LYS A 222 28.38 -2.69 1.82
CA LYS A 222 29.81 -2.67 1.46
C LYS A 222 30.09 -3.47 0.19
N GLU A 223 29.56 -4.69 0.06
CA GLU A 223 29.66 -5.51 -1.15
C GLU A 223 29.11 -4.80 -2.38
N LYS A 224 28.03 -4.08 -2.22
CA LYS A 224 27.43 -3.22 -3.25
C LYS A 224 28.16 -1.87 -3.43
N THR A 225 29.22 -1.60 -2.70
CA THR A 225 29.95 -0.30 -2.76
C THR A 225 29.06 0.93 -2.53
N ILE A 226 28.00 0.78 -1.75
CA ILE A 226 27.13 1.91 -1.36
C ILE A 226 27.73 2.66 -0.17
N ILE A 227 28.40 1.94 0.70
CA ILE A 227 29.19 2.48 1.83
C ILE A 227 30.62 1.92 1.80
N ASN A 228 31.55 2.58 2.47
CA ASN A 228 32.93 2.17 2.64
C ASN A 228 33.10 1.17 3.80
#